data_fac59a36028e94726c85576b6c0bb11b
#
_entry.id   fac59a36028e94726c85576b6c0bb11b
#
_cell.length_a   1.000
_cell.length_b   1.000
_cell.length_c   1.000
_cell.angle_alpha   90.00
_cell.angle_beta   90.00
_cell.angle_gamma   90.00
#
_symmetry.space_group_name_H-M   'P 1'
#
loop_
_entity.id
_entity.type
_entity.pdbx_description
1 polymer ?
#
loop_
_entity_poly.entity_id
_entity_poly.type
_entity_poly.pdbx_seq_one_letter_code
_entity_poly.pdbx_strand_id
1 'polypeptide(L)'
;MNLINKLSVRNLTIRYEDNFLIENLNIEVKTGEMVSIIGKSGSGKTTIFNAISGLLTPNDGRIFLNGEDITGINGKVGYMLQKDLLLPFKTVSENVILPLIIKKVSKIEALKLVETKLDIFGLRELKDKYPKELSGGQRQRVAFLRTYFFSSDMVLLDEPFSALDQITRYAMHDWYMKVRKELNLTTLLITHDIDETILLSDRIYVLTKEGKEAKITNVLEVNLDKRTTTSEEFIRLKKILIECLK
;
A
#
# COMPACT_ATOMS: atom_id res chain seq x y z
N MET A 1 -9.42 5.95 23.32
CA MET A 1 -8.03 6.21 22.90
C MET A 1 -8.11 7.05 21.64
N ASN A 2 -7.63 8.31 21.68
CA ASN A 2 -7.52 9.08 20.43
C ASN A 2 -6.48 8.40 19.55
N LEU A 3 -6.91 7.79 18.44
CA LEU A 3 -6.02 7.21 17.47
C LEU A 3 -5.22 8.35 16.83
N ILE A 4 -3.91 8.36 17.07
CA ILE A 4 -3.00 9.37 16.52
C ILE A 4 -2.88 9.10 15.01
N ASN A 5 -3.01 10.15 14.19
CA ASN A 5 -2.78 10.06 12.76
C ASN A 5 -1.33 9.63 12.51
N LYS A 6 -1.15 8.49 11.84
CA LYS A 6 0.14 7.97 11.40
C LYS A 6 0.65 8.75 10.19
N LEU A 7 -0.24 8.92 9.20
CA LEU A 7 0.00 9.73 8.01
C LEU A 7 -1.05 10.85 7.93
N SER A 8 -0.63 12.07 7.62
CA SER A 8 -1.51 13.20 7.34
C SER A 8 -1.01 13.94 6.11
N VAL A 9 -1.78 13.90 5.05
CA VAL A 9 -1.57 14.68 3.82
C VAL A 9 -2.53 15.85 3.87
N ARG A 10 -2.01 17.08 3.75
CA ARG A 10 -2.79 18.31 3.91
C ARG A 10 -2.64 19.21 2.70
N ASN A 11 -3.77 19.54 2.08
CA ASN A 11 -3.89 20.47 0.94
C ASN A 11 -2.92 20.13 -0.20
N LEU A 12 -2.68 18.84 -0.44
CA LEU A 12 -1.73 18.37 -1.45
C LEU A 12 -2.15 18.87 -2.83
N THR A 13 -1.27 19.61 -3.48
CA THR A 13 -1.47 20.14 -4.82
C THR A 13 -0.30 19.75 -5.70
N ILE A 14 -0.61 19.13 -6.85
CA ILE A 14 0.37 18.69 -7.84
C ILE A 14 -0.07 19.21 -9.21
N ARG A 15 0.84 19.92 -9.87
CA ARG A 15 0.67 20.42 -11.23
C ARG A 15 1.64 19.75 -12.17
N TYR A 16 1.20 19.59 -13.40
CA TYR A 16 2.08 19.21 -14.50
C TYR A 16 1.91 20.30 -15.58
N GLU A 17 2.98 21.05 -15.84
CA GLU A 17 2.94 22.30 -16.60
C GLU A 17 1.90 23.26 -15.98
N ASP A 18 0.97 23.81 -16.77
CA ASP A 18 -0.08 24.72 -16.31
C ASP A 18 -1.38 24.00 -15.87
N ASN A 19 -1.39 22.66 -15.83
CA ASN A 19 -2.58 21.90 -15.48
C ASN A 19 -2.49 21.34 -14.08
N PHE A 20 -3.53 21.52 -13.25
CA PHE A 20 -3.68 20.81 -12.00
C PHE A 20 -3.96 19.34 -12.30
N LEU A 21 -3.17 18.45 -11.71
CA LEU A 21 -3.43 17.02 -11.69
C LEU A 21 -4.16 16.62 -10.41
N ILE A 22 -3.77 17.24 -9.28
CA ILE A 22 -4.35 17.06 -7.96
C ILE A 22 -4.43 18.44 -7.31
N GLU A 23 -5.56 18.79 -6.70
CA GLU A 23 -5.77 20.06 -6.04
C GLU A 23 -6.39 19.86 -4.65
N ASN A 24 -5.78 20.50 -3.64
CA ASN A 24 -6.27 20.55 -2.24
C ASN A 24 -6.65 19.18 -1.65
N LEU A 25 -5.91 18.12 -1.98
CA LEU A 25 -6.21 16.78 -1.54
C LEU A 25 -5.77 16.56 -0.09
N ASN A 26 -6.68 15.98 0.71
CA ASN A 26 -6.44 15.67 2.11
C ASN A 26 -6.65 14.17 2.37
N ILE A 27 -5.68 13.52 3.00
CA ILE A 27 -5.75 12.10 3.38
C ILE A 27 -5.20 11.95 4.79
N GLU A 28 -5.89 11.17 5.61
CA GLU A 28 -5.43 10.79 6.93
C GLU A 28 -5.45 9.27 7.06
N VAL A 29 -4.43 8.70 7.70
CA VAL A 29 -4.36 7.28 8.04
C VAL A 29 -3.97 7.17 9.51
N LYS A 30 -4.81 6.50 10.30
CA LYS A 30 -4.55 6.26 11.73
C LYS A 30 -3.59 5.08 11.91
N THR A 31 -2.91 5.03 13.04
CA THR A 31 -2.02 3.90 13.36
C THR A 31 -2.77 2.57 13.35
N GLY A 32 -2.23 1.58 12.64
CA GLY A 32 -2.84 0.25 12.45
C GLY A 32 -4.02 0.22 11.48
N GLU A 33 -4.42 1.36 10.90
CA GLU A 33 -5.51 1.45 9.93
C GLU A 33 -5.07 1.00 8.55
N MET A 34 -5.97 0.38 7.81
CA MET A 34 -5.84 0.16 6.38
C MET A 34 -6.82 1.05 5.63
N VAL A 35 -6.28 1.96 4.86
CA VAL A 35 -7.02 2.90 4.04
C VAL A 35 -6.80 2.60 2.57
N SER A 36 -7.85 2.61 1.77
CA SER A 36 -7.72 2.49 0.32
C SER A 36 -8.06 3.78 -0.40
N ILE A 37 -7.36 4.02 -1.50
CA ILE A 37 -7.72 5.01 -2.52
C ILE A 37 -8.19 4.25 -3.75
N ILE A 38 -9.47 4.36 -4.08
CA ILE A 38 -10.06 3.78 -5.28
C ILE A 38 -10.38 4.86 -6.30
N GLY A 39 -10.18 4.57 -7.57
CA GLY A 39 -10.49 5.50 -8.67
C GLY A 39 -10.15 4.90 -10.02
N LYS A 40 -10.70 5.48 -11.10
CA LYS A 40 -10.44 5.04 -12.47
C LYS A 40 -8.95 5.08 -12.81
N SER A 41 -8.51 4.30 -13.79
CA SER A 41 -7.14 4.38 -14.31
C SER A 41 -6.85 5.80 -14.80
N GLY A 42 -5.65 6.30 -14.50
CA GLY A 42 -5.25 7.67 -14.86
C GLY A 42 -5.86 8.78 -13.97
N SER A 43 -6.51 8.44 -12.84
CA SER A 43 -7.04 9.44 -11.90
C SER A 43 -5.98 10.09 -11.00
N GLY A 44 -4.71 9.75 -11.10
CA GLY A 44 -3.64 10.36 -10.29
C GLY A 44 -3.24 9.58 -9.03
N LYS A 45 -3.75 8.38 -8.79
CA LYS A 45 -3.44 7.57 -7.60
C LYS A 45 -1.94 7.36 -7.38
N THR A 46 -1.24 6.88 -8.39
CA THR A 46 0.23 6.67 -8.33
C THR A 46 0.99 7.98 -8.11
N THR A 47 0.47 9.11 -8.62
CA THR A 47 1.05 10.44 -8.37
C THR A 47 0.95 10.83 -6.90
N ILE A 48 -0.18 10.52 -6.24
CA ILE A 48 -0.34 10.70 -4.79
C ILE A 48 0.70 9.86 -4.03
N PHE A 49 0.89 8.60 -4.40
CA PHE A 49 1.89 7.74 -3.78
C PHE A 49 3.32 8.24 -3.99
N ASN A 50 3.64 8.72 -5.19
CA ASN A 50 4.94 9.32 -5.47
C ASN A 50 5.20 10.56 -4.60
N ALA A 51 4.18 11.37 -4.34
CA ALA A 51 4.31 12.51 -3.43
C ALA A 51 4.50 12.06 -1.97
N ILE A 52 3.70 11.09 -1.49
CA ILE A 52 3.80 10.57 -0.11
C ILE A 52 5.16 9.88 0.12
N SER A 53 5.69 9.17 -0.88
CA SER A 53 6.99 8.48 -0.78
C SER A 53 8.20 9.42 -0.96
N GLY A 54 7.96 10.70 -1.31
CA GLY A 54 9.01 11.68 -1.57
C GLY A 54 9.70 11.52 -2.92
N LEU A 55 9.18 10.67 -3.82
CA LEU A 55 9.66 10.54 -5.20
C LEU A 55 9.25 11.72 -6.08
N LEU A 56 8.23 12.46 -5.64
CA LEU A 56 7.74 13.67 -6.28
C LEU A 56 7.53 14.74 -5.20
N THR A 57 8.10 15.91 -5.39
CA THR A 57 7.85 17.05 -4.52
C THR A 57 6.57 17.75 -4.97
N PRO A 58 5.54 17.89 -4.12
CA PRO A 58 4.32 18.59 -4.48
C PRO A 58 4.57 20.08 -4.69
N ASN A 59 3.69 20.74 -5.47
CA ASN A 59 3.76 22.17 -5.69
C ASN A 59 3.28 22.95 -4.46
N ASP A 60 2.31 22.39 -3.71
CA ASP A 60 1.80 22.94 -2.47
C ASP A 60 1.26 21.83 -1.55
N GLY A 61 1.03 22.17 -0.29
CA GLY A 61 0.60 21.24 0.73
C GLY A 61 1.75 20.62 1.52
N ARG A 62 1.39 19.79 2.51
CA ARG A 62 2.36 19.15 3.42
C ARG A 62 1.98 17.71 3.70
N ILE A 63 2.99 16.89 3.93
CA ILE A 63 2.86 15.46 4.23
C ILE A 63 3.57 15.19 5.56
N PHE A 64 2.82 14.66 6.53
CA PHE A 64 3.35 14.36 7.85
C PHE A 64 3.29 12.86 8.13
N LEU A 65 4.36 12.29 8.65
CA LEU A 65 4.43 10.93 9.17
C LEU A 65 4.79 10.98 10.65
N ASN A 66 3.96 10.43 11.52
CA ASN A 66 4.11 10.53 12.98
C ASN A 66 4.24 11.99 13.50
N GLY A 67 3.63 12.97 12.79
CA GLY A 67 3.75 14.39 13.10
C GLY A 67 5.01 15.09 12.55
N GLU A 68 5.98 14.34 12.00
CA GLU A 68 7.17 14.89 11.31
C GLU A 68 6.81 15.26 9.87
N ASP A 69 7.17 16.46 9.41
CA ASP A 69 7.03 16.87 8.00
C ASP A 69 8.03 16.08 7.14
N ILE A 70 7.51 15.27 6.23
CA ILE A 70 8.28 14.46 5.28
C ILE A 70 8.10 14.92 3.83
N THR A 71 7.56 16.12 3.61
CA THR A 71 7.27 16.63 2.27
C THR A 71 8.51 16.67 1.40
N GLY A 72 8.50 15.94 0.28
CA GLY A 72 9.64 15.82 -0.63
C GLY A 72 10.83 15.02 -0.09
N ILE A 73 10.70 14.38 1.09
CA ILE A 73 11.75 13.56 1.68
C ILE A 73 11.48 12.09 1.36
N ASN A 74 12.36 11.46 0.60
CA ASN A 74 12.27 10.05 0.28
C ASN A 74 12.79 9.13 1.42
N GLY A 75 12.45 7.84 1.35
CA GLY A 75 12.98 6.84 2.29
C GLY A 75 12.27 6.75 3.64
N LYS A 76 11.21 7.50 3.88
CA LYS A 76 10.45 7.49 5.13
C LYS A 76 9.35 6.44 5.18
N VAL A 77 8.75 6.07 4.04
CA VAL A 77 7.66 5.10 3.93
C VAL A 77 8.06 3.91 3.08
N GLY A 78 7.53 2.72 3.38
CA GLY A 78 7.69 1.55 2.53
C GLY A 78 6.78 1.66 1.31
N TYR A 79 7.33 1.54 0.10
CA TYR A 79 6.54 1.61 -1.14
C TYR A 79 6.69 0.32 -1.94
N MET A 80 5.61 -0.45 -2.02
CA MET A 80 5.50 -1.62 -2.87
C MET A 80 4.81 -1.22 -4.18
N LEU A 81 5.57 -1.29 -5.26
CA LEU A 81 5.09 -1.01 -6.61
C LEU A 81 4.26 -2.17 -7.15
N GLN A 82 3.46 -1.92 -8.18
CA GLN A 82 2.61 -2.91 -8.85
C GLN A 82 3.39 -4.16 -9.31
N LYS A 83 4.62 -3.96 -9.84
CA LYS A 83 5.53 -5.05 -10.18
C LYS A 83 6.38 -5.42 -8.97
N ASP A 84 6.65 -6.70 -8.76
CA ASP A 84 7.46 -7.19 -7.63
C ASP A 84 8.92 -6.69 -7.65
N LEU A 85 9.46 -6.40 -8.83
CA LEU A 85 10.82 -5.90 -9.06
C LEU A 85 11.89 -6.66 -8.26
N LEU A 86 11.72 -7.96 -8.11
CA LEU A 86 12.73 -8.81 -7.50
C LEU A 86 13.95 -8.94 -8.42
N LEU A 87 15.14 -8.90 -7.84
CA LEU A 87 16.38 -9.10 -8.57
C LEU A 87 16.50 -10.58 -8.94
N PRO A 88 16.48 -10.94 -10.24
CA PRO A 88 16.35 -12.34 -10.68
C PRO A 88 17.56 -13.19 -10.35
N PHE A 89 18.71 -12.56 -10.11
CA PHE A 89 19.99 -13.21 -9.78
C PHE A 89 20.26 -13.27 -8.26
N LYS A 90 19.31 -12.87 -7.44
CA LYS A 90 19.34 -12.95 -5.97
C LYS A 90 18.28 -13.90 -5.46
N THR A 91 18.62 -14.64 -4.39
CA THR A 91 17.66 -15.47 -3.68
C THR A 91 16.58 -14.65 -2.98
N VAL A 92 15.57 -15.30 -2.42
CA VAL A 92 14.54 -14.65 -1.58
C VAL A 92 15.19 -13.87 -0.43
N SER A 93 16.04 -14.52 0.37
CA SER A 93 16.73 -13.86 1.49
C SER A 93 17.56 -12.67 1.02
N GLU A 94 18.29 -12.82 -0.07
CA GLU A 94 19.12 -11.75 -0.63
C GLU A 94 18.31 -10.56 -1.18
N ASN A 95 17.12 -10.81 -1.75
CA ASN A 95 16.20 -9.74 -2.15
C ASN A 95 15.65 -8.99 -0.93
N VAL A 96 15.27 -9.73 0.12
CA VAL A 96 14.64 -9.15 1.30
C VAL A 96 15.60 -8.30 2.13
N ILE A 97 16.88 -8.67 2.23
CA ILE A 97 17.88 -7.89 3.00
C ILE A 97 18.31 -6.59 2.33
N LEU A 98 18.01 -6.37 1.04
CA LEU A 98 18.50 -5.20 0.30
C LEU A 98 18.27 -3.86 1.02
N PRO A 99 17.07 -3.56 1.56
CA PRO A 99 16.84 -2.32 2.29
C PRO A 99 17.73 -2.17 3.51
N LEU A 100 18.02 -3.26 4.21
CA LEU A 100 18.88 -3.27 5.39
C LEU A 100 20.33 -3.00 5.00
N ILE A 101 20.81 -3.60 3.91
CA ILE A 101 22.14 -3.35 3.37
C ILE A 101 22.31 -1.87 2.95
N ILE A 102 21.30 -1.29 2.31
CA ILE A 102 21.29 0.14 1.96
C ILE A 102 21.36 1.01 3.22
N LYS A 103 20.72 0.60 4.32
CA LYS A 103 20.81 1.23 5.65
C LYS A 103 22.14 0.92 6.38
N LYS A 104 23.11 0.29 5.71
CA LYS A 104 24.43 -0.07 6.25
C LYS A 104 24.40 -1.11 7.39
N VAL A 105 23.32 -1.90 7.50
CA VAL A 105 23.29 -3.09 8.38
C VAL A 105 24.18 -4.16 7.77
N SER A 106 24.98 -4.85 8.59
CA SER A 106 25.83 -5.94 8.12
C SER A 106 25.02 -7.09 7.51
N LYS A 107 25.54 -7.79 6.50
CA LYS A 107 24.83 -8.91 5.84
C LYS A 107 24.41 -9.98 6.85
N ILE A 108 25.29 -10.29 7.82
CA ILE A 108 25.03 -11.31 8.85
C ILE A 108 23.83 -10.89 9.73
N GLU A 109 23.82 -9.66 10.18
CA GLU A 109 22.74 -9.12 11.00
C GLU A 109 21.43 -8.99 10.21
N ALA A 110 21.49 -8.50 8.97
CA ALA A 110 20.33 -8.42 8.07
C ALA A 110 19.67 -9.79 7.85
N LEU A 111 20.47 -10.84 7.62
CA LEU A 111 19.96 -12.20 7.47
C LEU A 111 19.30 -12.70 8.76
N LYS A 112 19.88 -12.42 9.94
CA LYS A 112 19.26 -12.77 11.23
C LYS A 112 17.91 -12.06 11.41
N LEU A 113 17.80 -10.79 11.08
CA LEU A 113 16.55 -10.04 11.16
C LEU A 113 15.48 -10.63 10.22
N VAL A 114 15.85 -10.94 8.99
CA VAL A 114 14.94 -11.54 8.00
C VAL A 114 14.44 -12.91 8.48
N GLU A 115 15.32 -13.74 9.04
CA GLU A 115 14.98 -15.08 9.57
C GLU A 115 13.81 -15.02 10.58
N THR A 116 13.71 -13.95 11.39
CA THR A 116 12.62 -13.77 12.37
C THR A 116 11.24 -13.56 11.76
N LYS A 117 11.16 -13.21 10.47
CA LYS A 117 9.91 -12.87 9.78
C LYS A 117 9.51 -13.86 8.69
N LEU A 118 10.37 -14.81 8.32
CA LEU A 118 10.09 -15.74 7.24
C LEU A 118 8.83 -16.57 7.47
N ASP A 119 8.56 -17.01 8.71
CA ASP A 119 7.38 -17.82 9.04
C ASP A 119 6.08 -17.04 8.88
N ILE A 120 6.03 -15.80 9.41
CA ILE A 120 4.87 -14.91 9.31
C ILE A 120 4.52 -14.67 7.84
N PHE A 121 5.54 -14.55 7.00
CA PHE A 121 5.36 -14.33 5.56
C PHE A 121 5.18 -15.62 4.76
N GLY A 122 5.34 -16.80 5.40
CA GLY A 122 5.25 -18.10 4.74
C GLY A 122 6.36 -18.32 3.70
N LEU A 123 7.58 -17.84 4.00
CA LEU A 123 8.71 -17.87 3.08
C LEU A 123 9.90 -18.71 3.58
N ARG A 124 9.81 -19.36 4.75
CA ARG A 124 10.93 -20.10 5.34
C ARG A 124 11.53 -21.13 4.39
N GLU A 125 10.70 -21.99 3.81
CA GLU A 125 11.14 -23.03 2.88
C GLU A 125 11.58 -22.51 1.50
N LEU A 126 11.38 -21.21 1.27
CA LEU A 126 11.66 -20.57 -0.01
C LEU A 126 12.86 -19.62 0.05
N LYS A 127 13.50 -19.48 1.22
CA LYS A 127 14.52 -18.45 1.49
C LYS A 127 15.73 -18.46 0.54
N ASP A 128 16.09 -19.66 0.08
CA ASP A 128 17.25 -19.91 -0.78
C ASP A 128 16.88 -20.02 -2.28
N LYS A 129 15.57 -19.93 -2.62
CA LYS A 129 15.09 -19.99 -4.01
C LYS A 129 15.26 -18.68 -4.72
N TYR A 130 15.35 -18.74 -6.04
CA TYR A 130 15.38 -17.57 -6.92
C TYR A 130 13.95 -17.18 -7.37
N PRO A 131 13.70 -15.92 -7.77
CA PRO A 131 12.38 -15.45 -8.19
C PRO A 131 11.71 -16.29 -9.29
N LYS A 132 12.48 -16.87 -10.22
CA LYS A 132 11.97 -17.74 -11.30
C LYS A 132 11.37 -19.05 -10.80
N GLU A 133 11.71 -19.48 -9.57
CA GLU A 133 11.24 -20.72 -8.95
C GLU A 133 9.98 -20.51 -8.12
N LEU A 134 9.49 -19.26 -8.02
CA LEU A 134 8.37 -18.87 -7.18
C LEU A 134 7.09 -18.69 -8.00
N SER A 135 5.95 -19.01 -7.40
CA SER A 135 4.64 -18.60 -7.92
C SER A 135 4.45 -17.07 -7.86
N GLY A 136 3.48 -16.53 -8.58
CA GLY A 136 3.15 -15.09 -8.54
C GLY A 136 2.87 -14.59 -7.12
N GLY A 137 2.05 -15.31 -6.35
CA GLY A 137 1.75 -14.96 -4.96
C GLY A 137 2.98 -15.05 -4.04
N GLN A 138 3.86 -16.04 -4.25
CA GLN A 138 5.11 -16.13 -3.49
C GLN A 138 6.04 -14.95 -3.79
N ARG A 139 6.18 -14.54 -5.06
CA ARG A 139 6.95 -13.32 -5.41
C ARG A 139 6.38 -12.08 -4.75
N GLN A 140 5.06 -11.92 -4.72
CA GLN A 140 4.41 -10.78 -4.04
C GLN A 140 4.71 -10.78 -2.53
N ARG A 141 4.68 -11.94 -1.86
CA ARG A 141 5.07 -12.04 -0.44
C ARG A 141 6.52 -11.64 -0.19
N VAL A 142 7.44 -12.01 -1.09
CA VAL A 142 8.85 -11.59 -1.01
C VAL A 142 8.99 -10.08 -1.19
N ALA A 143 8.32 -9.50 -2.19
CA ALA A 143 8.32 -8.07 -2.42
C ALA A 143 7.74 -7.30 -1.23
N PHE A 144 6.68 -7.85 -0.62
CA PHE A 144 6.07 -7.26 0.57
C PHE A 144 7.02 -7.31 1.78
N LEU A 145 7.67 -8.45 2.04
CA LEU A 145 8.65 -8.57 3.12
C LEU A 145 9.85 -7.64 2.91
N ARG A 146 10.32 -7.47 1.68
CA ARG A 146 11.33 -6.48 1.34
C ARG A 146 10.87 -5.06 1.66
N THR A 147 9.64 -4.71 1.31
CA THR A 147 9.04 -3.40 1.61
C THR A 147 8.91 -3.17 3.12
N TYR A 148 8.51 -4.18 3.87
CA TYR A 148 8.45 -4.14 5.33
C TYR A 148 9.81 -3.81 5.97
N PHE A 149 10.90 -4.41 5.49
CA PHE A 149 12.24 -4.10 6.00
C PHE A 149 12.77 -2.72 5.53
N PHE A 150 12.19 -2.18 4.45
CA PHE A 150 12.47 -0.80 4.07
C PHE A 150 11.86 0.18 5.09
N SER A 151 10.59 0.06 5.38
CA SER A 151 9.89 0.79 6.44
C SER A 151 8.65 0.01 6.90
N SER A 152 8.58 -0.28 8.19
CA SER A 152 7.42 -0.90 8.83
C SER A 152 6.43 0.12 9.39
N ASP A 153 6.78 1.39 9.43
CA ASP A 153 5.96 2.45 10.02
C ASP A 153 4.70 2.72 9.20
N MET A 154 4.88 2.82 7.89
CA MET A 154 3.81 3.08 6.93
C MET A 154 4.15 2.35 5.63
N VAL A 155 3.20 1.57 5.13
CA VAL A 155 3.35 0.81 3.88
C VAL A 155 2.37 1.34 2.83
N LEU A 156 2.90 1.71 1.67
CA LEU A 156 2.13 2.07 0.48
C LEU A 156 2.10 0.86 -0.44
N LEU A 157 0.91 0.43 -0.86
CA LEU A 157 0.70 -0.71 -1.76
C LEU A 157 0.02 -0.22 -3.05
N ASP A 158 0.73 -0.26 -4.16
CA ASP A 158 0.21 0.15 -5.46
C ASP A 158 -0.22 -1.09 -6.27
N GLU A 159 -1.52 -1.36 -6.30
CA GLU A 159 -2.13 -2.49 -7.02
C GLU A 159 -1.43 -3.85 -6.77
N PRO A 160 -1.16 -4.23 -5.52
CA PRO A 160 -0.25 -5.34 -5.19
C PRO A 160 -0.75 -6.71 -5.65
N PHE A 161 -2.05 -6.87 -5.91
CA PHE A 161 -2.66 -8.15 -6.26
C PHE A 161 -3.19 -8.20 -7.70
N SER A 162 -3.04 -7.12 -8.48
CA SER A 162 -3.62 -6.99 -9.82
C SER A 162 -3.12 -8.02 -10.83
N ALA A 163 -1.87 -8.50 -10.68
CA ALA A 163 -1.26 -9.49 -11.58
C ALA A 163 -1.58 -10.95 -11.20
N LEU A 164 -2.39 -11.20 -10.17
CA LEU A 164 -2.74 -12.54 -9.69
C LEU A 164 -4.08 -13.01 -10.26
N ASP A 165 -4.18 -14.31 -10.50
CA ASP A 165 -5.48 -14.94 -10.77
C ASP A 165 -6.42 -14.82 -9.56
N GLN A 166 -7.72 -14.99 -9.78
CA GLN A 166 -8.74 -14.75 -8.76
C GLN A 166 -8.57 -15.60 -7.50
N ILE A 167 -8.25 -16.88 -7.64
CA ILE A 167 -8.10 -17.80 -6.49
C ILE A 167 -6.89 -17.40 -5.66
N THR A 168 -5.75 -17.18 -6.31
CA THR A 168 -4.52 -16.73 -5.67
C THR A 168 -4.71 -15.36 -5.01
N ARG A 169 -5.47 -14.46 -5.63
CA ARG A 169 -5.77 -13.13 -5.08
C ARG A 169 -6.54 -13.22 -3.76
N TYR A 170 -7.60 -14.01 -3.66
CA TYR A 170 -8.32 -14.21 -2.40
C TYR A 170 -7.43 -14.81 -1.31
N ALA A 171 -6.63 -15.83 -1.63
CA ALA A 171 -5.68 -16.40 -0.68
C ALA A 171 -4.64 -15.36 -0.20
N MET A 172 -4.23 -14.44 -1.07
CA MET A 172 -3.31 -13.35 -0.72
C MET A 172 -3.98 -12.26 0.13
N HIS A 173 -5.27 -11.96 -0.08
CA HIS A 173 -6.03 -11.05 0.78
C HIS A 173 -6.09 -11.59 2.22
N ASP A 174 -6.47 -12.86 2.40
CA ASP A 174 -6.53 -13.50 3.72
C ASP A 174 -5.15 -13.53 4.39
N TRP A 175 -4.11 -13.88 3.62
CA TRP A 175 -2.73 -13.86 4.10
C TRP A 175 -2.32 -12.45 4.55
N TYR A 176 -2.58 -11.43 3.72
CA TYR A 176 -2.21 -10.06 4.02
C TYR A 176 -2.91 -9.55 5.29
N MET A 177 -4.19 -9.82 5.45
CA MET A 177 -4.95 -9.43 6.64
C MET A 177 -4.39 -10.05 7.93
N LYS A 178 -3.91 -11.31 7.87
CA LYS A 178 -3.22 -11.95 9.00
C LYS A 178 -1.90 -11.26 9.32
N VAL A 179 -1.05 -11.04 8.31
CA VAL A 179 0.25 -10.36 8.48
C VAL A 179 0.06 -8.94 9.01
N ARG A 180 -0.89 -8.18 8.46
CA ARG A 180 -1.22 -6.83 8.91
C ARG A 180 -1.60 -6.81 10.41
N LYS A 181 -2.48 -7.72 10.82
CA LYS A 181 -2.92 -7.83 12.22
C LYS A 181 -1.79 -8.21 13.16
N GLU A 182 -0.98 -9.20 12.77
CA GLU A 182 0.13 -9.71 13.59
C GLU A 182 1.23 -8.67 13.78
N LEU A 183 1.53 -7.90 12.74
CA LEU A 183 2.56 -6.86 12.76
C LEU A 183 2.03 -5.46 13.05
N ASN A 184 0.72 -5.29 13.30
CA ASN A 184 0.06 -3.99 13.50
C ASN A 184 0.42 -2.96 12.42
N LEU A 185 0.39 -3.38 11.14
CA LEU A 185 0.82 -2.53 10.03
C LEU A 185 -0.20 -1.43 9.73
N THR A 186 0.30 -0.24 9.48
CA THR A 186 -0.46 0.88 8.92
C THR A 186 -0.27 0.88 7.40
N THR A 187 -1.36 0.90 6.64
CA THR A 187 -1.29 0.70 5.20
C THR A 187 -2.17 1.69 4.45
N LEU A 188 -1.63 2.23 3.37
CA LEU A 188 -2.40 2.91 2.34
C LEU A 188 -2.32 2.07 1.06
N LEU A 189 -3.48 1.66 0.54
CA LEU A 189 -3.62 0.82 -0.64
C LEU A 189 -4.17 1.64 -1.80
N ILE A 190 -3.58 1.48 -2.97
CA ILE A 190 -4.20 1.87 -4.24
C ILE A 190 -4.65 0.62 -4.97
N THR A 191 -5.91 0.63 -5.40
CA THR A 191 -6.45 -0.41 -6.27
C THR A 191 -7.58 0.15 -7.14
N HIS A 192 -7.91 -0.55 -8.21
CA HIS A 192 -9.10 -0.31 -9.02
C HIS A 192 -10.17 -1.38 -8.81
N ASP A 193 -9.88 -2.38 -7.97
CA ASP A 193 -10.81 -3.48 -7.65
C ASP A 193 -11.68 -3.10 -6.45
N ILE A 194 -13.00 -3.03 -6.69
CA ILE A 194 -13.98 -2.65 -5.67
C ILE A 194 -14.06 -3.70 -4.55
N ASP A 195 -14.02 -4.98 -4.91
CA ASP A 195 -14.15 -6.08 -3.96
C ASP A 195 -12.93 -6.12 -3.02
N GLU A 196 -11.73 -5.96 -3.59
CA GLU A 196 -10.49 -5.81 -2.83
C GLU A 196 -10.55 -4.62 -1.87
N THR A 197 -10.99 -3.46 -2.37
CA THR A 197 -11.15 -2.24 -1.58
C THR A 197 -12.01 -2.47 -0.35
N ILE A 198 -13.19 -3.08 -0.51
CA ILE A 198 -14.13 -3.33 0.59
C ILE A 198 -13.59 -4.40 1.55
N LEU A 199 -13.02 -5.49 1.02
CA LEU A 199 -12.54 -6.61 1.84
C LEU A 199 -11.36 -6.25 2.72
N LEU A 200 -10.48 -5.36 2.28
CA LEU A 200 -9.22 -5.09 2.97
C LEU A 200 -9.26 -3.83 3.82
N SER A 201 -10.06 -2.83 3.47
CA SER A 201 -9.97 -1.50 4.08
C SER A 201 -10.82 -1.34 5.34
N ASP A 202 -10.40 -0.42 6.17
CA ASP A 202 -11.20 0.14 7.27
C ASP A 202 -11.84 1.46 6.84
N ARG A 203 -11.23 2.16 5.86
CA ARG A 203 -11.74 3.40 5.26
C ARG A 203 -11.33 3.50 3.80
N ILE A 204 -12.20 4.10 2.98
CA ILE A 204 -12.03 4.21 1.53
C ILE A 204 -12.15 5.68 1.13
N TYR A 205 -11.14 6.18 0.41
CA TYR A 205 -11.20 7.44 -0.31
C TYR A 205 -11.53 7.17 -1.78
N VAL A 206 -12.60 7.76 -2.28
CA VAL A 206 -12.96 7.68 -3.70
C VAL A 206 -12.35 8.87 -4.44
N LEU A 207 -11.44 8.56 -5.35
CA LEU A 207 -10.77 9.54 -6.19
C LEU A 207 -11.41 9.58 -7.56
N THR A 208 -12.04 10.70 -7.89
CA THR A 208 -12.63 10.94 -9.21
C THR A 208 -11.87 12.02 -9.95
N LYS A 209 -12.06 12.11 -11.25
CA LYS A 209 -11.47 13.14 -12.08
C LYS A 209 -12.58 13.99 -12.68
N GLU A 210 -12.59 15.29 -12.33
CA GLU A 210 -13.46 16.27 -12.93
C GLU A 210 -12.64 17.11 -13.94
N GLY A 211 -12.87 16.89 -15.23
CA GLY A 211 -12.03 17.48 -16.26
C GLY A 211 -10.59 16.93 -16.20
N LYS A 212 -9.62 17.79 -15.84
CA LYS A 212 -8.21 17.41 -15.69
C LYS A 212 -7.78 17.16 -14.25
N GLU A 213 -8.58 17.58 -13.27
CA GLU A 213 -8.25 17.58 -11.85
C GLU A 213 -8.78 16.35 -11.13
N ALA A 214 -7.95 15.75 -10.28
CA ALA A 214 -8.34 14.66 -9.40
C ALA A 214 -8.72 15.19 -8.02
N LYS A 215 -9.90 14.78 -7.52
CA LYS A 215 -10.42 15.16 -6.21
C LYS A 215 -10.94 13.93 -5.46
N ILE A 216 -10.84 13.97 -4.13
CA ILE A 216 -11.57 13.03 -3.28
C ILE A 216 -13.01 13.50 -3.20
N THR A 217 -13.93 12.71 -3.76
CA THR A 217 -15.37 13.04 -3.77
C THR A 217 -16.11 12.41 -2.62
N ASN A 218 -15.65 11.26 -2.14
CA ASN A 218 -16.30 10.53 -1.07
C ASN A 218 -15.27 9.89 -0.13
N VAL A 219 -15.63 9.80 1.14
CA VAL A 219 -14.91 9.05 2.16
C VAL A 219 -15.90 8.10 2.81
N LEU A 220 -15.63 6.81 2.74
CA LEU A 220 -16.51 5.76 3.27
C LEU A 220 -15.79 4.98 4.37
N GLU A 221 -16.44 4.79 5.51
CA GLU A 221 -15.98 3.87 6.55
C GLU A 221 -16.49 2.48 6.27
N VAL A 222 -15.65 1.47 6.47
CA VAL A 222 -15.96 0.07 6.23
C VAL A 222 -16.10 -0.64 7.56
N ASN A 223 -17.34 -0.87 7.97
CA ASN A 223 -17.69 -1.58 9.20
C ASN A 223 -18.30 -2.94 8.86
N LEU A 224 -17.44 -3.91 8.52
CA LEU A 224 -17.89 -5.27 8.20
C LEU A 224 -17.67 -6.19 9.40
N ASP A 225 -18.74 -6.77 9.94
CA ASP A 225 -18.64 -7.82 10.98
C ASP A 225 -17.89 -9.04 10.45
N LYS A 226 -18.16 -9.40 9.19
CA LYS A 226 -17.47 -10.44 8.45
C LYS A 226 -17.00 -9.90 7.10
N ARG A 227 -15.72 -9.98 6.83
CA ARG A 227 -15.12 -9.57 5.54
C ARG A 227 -15.35 -10.63 4.48
N THR A 228 -16.62 -10.80 4.07
CA THR A 228 -17.07 -11.73 3.03
C THR A 228 -17.86 -11.00 1.95
N THR A 229 -17.72 -11.47 0.71
CA THR A 229 -18.43 -10.87 -0.45
C THR A 229 -19.95 -11.09 -0.44
N THR A 230 -20.45 -11.90 0.49
CA THR A 230 -21.85 -12.27 0.61
C THR A 230 -22.62 -11.52 1.71
N SER A 231 -21.94 -10.70 2.53
CA SER A 231 -22.61 -9.91 3.58
C SER A 231 -23.45 -8.77 2.99
N GLU A 232 -24.53 -8.43 3.64
CA GLU A 232 -25.43 -7.34 3.19
C GLU A 232 -24.68 -6.00 3.14
N GLU A 233 -23.83 -5.73 4.14
CA GLU A 233 -22.99 -4.53 4.17
C GLU A 233 -22.02 -4.48 3.00
N PHE A 234 -21.39 -5.61 2.63
CA PHE A 234 -20.51 -5.67 1.47
C PHE A 234 -21.26 -5.29 0.19
N ILE A 235 -22.43 -5.88 -0.03
CA ILE A 235 -23.28 -5.62 -1.21
C ILE A 235 -23.71 -4.15 -1.25
N ARG A 236 -24.08 -3.58 -0.10
CA ARG A 236 -24.45 -2.17 0.02
C ARG A 236 -23.28 -1.24 -0.34
N LEU A 237 -22.10 -1.47 0.26
CA LEU A 237 -20.89 -0.68 -0.03
C LEU A 237 -20.47 -0.79 -1.50
N LYS A 238 -20.57 -1.99 -2.07
CA LYS A 238 -20.26 -2.22 -3.49
C LYS A 238 -21.17 -1.39 -4.41
N LYS A 239 -22.47 -1.31 -4.13
CA LYS A 239 -23.41 -0.47 -4.88
C LYS A 239 -23.02 1.01 -4.78
N ILE A 240 -22.73 1.51 -3.57
CA ILE A 240 -22.32 2.90 -3.34
C ILE A 240 -21.04 3.21 -4.12
N LEU A 241 -20.02 2.35 -4.04
CA LEU A 241 -18.76 2.58 -4.75
C LEU A 241 -18.92 2.58 -6.27
N ILE A 242 -19.77 1.69 -6.81
CA ILE A 242 -20.10 1.67 -8.25
C ILE A 242 -20.74 3.01 -8.67
N GLU A 243 -21.61 3.57 -7.86
CA GLU A 243 -22.25 4.86 -8.14
C GLU A 243 -21.26 6.01 -8.06
N CYS A 244 -20.40 6.02 -7.05
CA CYS A 244 -19.37 7.06 -6.89
C CYS A 244 -18.31 7.04 -8.01
N LEU A 245 -18.10 5.91 -8.67
CA LEU A 245 -17.10 5.74 -9.73
C LEU A 245 -17.63 5.94 -11.15
N LYS A 246 -18.94 6.15 -11.33
CA LYS A 246 -19.53 6.46 -12.65
C LYS A 246 -19.15 7.85 -13.08
#